data_945363db4a94890247762f74b24f6276
#
_entry.id   945363db4a94890247762f74b24f6276
#
_cell.length_a   1.000
_cell.length_b   1.000
_cell.length_c   1.000
_cell.angle_alpha   90.00
_cell.angle_beta   90.00
_cell.angle_gamma   90.00
#
_symmetry.space_group_name_H-M   'P 1'
#
loop_
_entity.id
_entity.type
_entity.pdbx_description
1 polymer ?
#
loop_
_entity_poly.entity_id
_entity_poly.type
_entity_poly.pdbx_seq_one_letter_code
_entity_poly.pdbx_strand_id
1 'polypeptide(L)'
;NSIINEEIQRAAVVGSGMCITLHNDVCLPYFLNYCNEEQADRWMPGLVNGDLMSAIAMTEPAMGSDLASMGTTAIRDGAGYVVNGSKTFITNGINSDLVITAVKTDPSEKHKGISLVVLEEGMEGFERGRNLDKLGMKSQDTAELFFDDVFVPEENVLGGEGAGFLSLVNNLPQERLSIAITGTASAQAA
;
A
#
# COMPACT_ATOMS: atom_id res chain seq x y z
N ASN A 1 -1.46 19.15 2.74
CA ASN A 1 -0.36 18.20 2.43
C ASN A 1 0.66 18.79 1.43
N SER A 2 0.25 19.48 0.32
CA SER A 2 1.20 20.03 -0.67
C SER A 2 2.29 20.91 -0.06
N ILE A 3 1.94 21.82 0.86
CA ILE A 3 2.91 22.67 1.58
C ILE A 3 3.92 21.83 2.37
N ILE A 4 3.47 20.76 3.03
CA ILE A 4 4.36 19.87 3.77
C ILE A 4 5.34 19.19 2.82
N ASN A 5 4.87 18.71 1.67
CA ASN A 5 5.72 18.11 0.65
C ASN A 5 6.77 19.11 0.11
N GLU A 6 6.37 20.36 -0.15
CA GLU A 6 7.29 21.40 -0.58
C GLU A 6 8.37 21.66 0.48
N GLU A 7 8.00 21.79 1.75
CA GLU A 7 8.96 22.04 2.82
C GLU A 7 9.91 20.86 3.07
N ILE A 8 9.44 19.62 2.94
CA ILE A 8 10.27 18.41 2.97
C ILE A 8 11.38 18.47 1.89
N GLN A 9 11.00 18.87 0.66
CA GLN A 9 11.96 18.99 -0.44
C GLN A 9 12.96 20.14 -0.18
N ARG A 10 12.48 21.32 0.24
CA ARG A 10 13.33 22.47 0.56
C ARG A 10 14.32 22.17 1.69
N ALA A 11 13.91 21.40 2.68
CA ALA A 11 14.75 20.98 3.80
C ALA A 11 15.75 19.86 3.43
N ALA A 12 15.72 19.34 2.21
CA ALA A 12 16.53 18.23 1.72
C ALA A 12 16.40 16.93 2.56
N VAL A 13 15.24 16.72 3.19
CA VAL A 13 14.93 15.51 3.99
C VAL A 13 14.01 14.54 3.26
N VAL A 14 14.18 14.46 1.96
CA VAL A 14 13.30 13.73 1.02
C VAL A 14 13.12 12.27 1.42
N GLY A 15 14.20 11.58 1.75
CA GLY A 15 14.14 10.16 2.12
C GLY A 15 13.30 9.93 3.38
N SER A 16 13.51 10.72 4.43
CA SER A 16 12.73 10.61 5.67
C SER A 16 11.31 11.15 5.53
N GLY A 17 11.09 12.12 4.65
CA GLY A 17 9.75 12.70 4.43
C GLY A 17 8.85 11.85 3.54
N MET A 18 9.42 10.98 2.70
CA MET A 18 8.64 10.15 1.77
C MET A 18 7.72 9.16 2.50
N CYS A 19 8.14 8.61 3.63
CA CYS A 19 7.29 7.72 4.42
C CYS A 19 6.04 8.43 4.95
N ILE A 20 6.18 9.70 5.37
CA ILE A 20 5.07 10.55 5.81
C ILE A 20 4.13 10.83 4.63
N THR A 21 4.69 11.20 3.48
CA THR A 21 3.91 11.48 2.26
C THR A 21 3.15 10.24 1.79
N LEU A 22 3.81 9.07 1.75
CA LEU A 22 3.13 7.83 1.38
C LEU A 22 1.99 7.50 2.34
N HIS A 23 2.25 7.57 3.64
CA HIS A 23 1.25 7.28 4.65
C HIS A 23 0.05 8.22 4.53
N ASN A 24 0.27 9.54 4.51
CA ASN A 24 -0.78 10.54 4.54
C ASN A 24 -1.49 10.77 3.20
N ASP A 25 -0.74 10.77 2.09
CA ASP A 25 -1.28 11.19 0.79
C ASP A 25 -1.69 10.02 -0.10
N VAL A 26 -1.12 8.83 0.15
CA VAL A 26 -1.40 7.63 -0.64
C VAL A 26 -2.24 6.63 0.15
N CYS A 27 -1.76 6.16 1.31
CA CYS A 27 -2.41 5.06 2.03
C CYS A 27 -3.65 5.52 2.81
N LEU A 28 -3.55 6.61 3.59
CA LEU A 28 -4.64 7.08 4.44
C LEU A 28 -5.95 7.33 3.69
N PRO A 29 -5.97 7.88 2.45
CA PRO A 29 -7.19 8.02 1.67
C PRO A 29 -7.94 6.71 1.41
N TYR A 30 -7.24 5.57 1.30
CA TYR A 30 -7.92 4.27 1.18
C TYR A 30 -8.68 3.91 2.45
N PHE A 31 -8.08 4.09 3.61
CA PHE A 31 -8.75 3.84 4.90
C PHE A 31 -9.93 4.80 5.10
N LEU A 32 -9.75 6.10 4.82
CA LEU A 32 -10.80 7.11 4.96
C LEU A 32 -12.02 6.86 4.05
N ASN A 33 -11.79 6.34 2.85
CA ASN A 33 -12.85 6.20 1.85
C ASN A 33 -13.51 4.82 1.85
N TYR A 34 -12.81 3.78 2.32
CA TYR A 34 -13.23 2.40 2.11
C TYR A 34 -13.36 1.56 3.38
N CYS A 35 -12.92 2.04 4.55
CA CYS A 35 -13.19 1.36 5.82
C CYS A 35 -14.68 1.38 6.14
N ASN A 36 -15.19 0.25 6.66
CA ASN A 36 -16.44 0.24 7.42
C ASN A 36 -16.19 0.76 8.85
N GLU A 37 -17.26 0.87 9.68
CA GLU A 37 -17.16 1.42 11.04
C GLU A 37 -16.20 0.60 11.90
N GLU A 38 -16.26 -0.73 11.87
CA GLU A 38 -15.41 -1.61 12.68
C GLU A 38 -13.93 -1.51 12.27
N GLN A 39 -13.64 -1.45 10.98
CA GLN A 39 -12.29 -1.23 10.46
C GLN A 39 -11.78 0.16 10.84
N ALA A 40 -12.61 1.18 10.75
CA ALA A 40 -12.24 2.54 11.12
C ALA A 40 -11.91 2.64 12.62
N ASP A 41 -12.74 2.06 13.48
CA ASP A 41 -12.50 2.03 14.93
C ASP A 41 -11.20 1.29 15.28
N ARG A 42 -10.87 0.24 14.54
CA ARG A 42 -9.68 -0.59 14.77
C ARG A 42 -8.38 0.07 14.30
N TRP A 43 -8.36 0.69 13.12
CA TRP A 43 -7.12 1.16 12.50
C TRP A 43 -6.91 2.67 12.56
N MET A 44 -7.98 3.48 12.43
CA MET A 44 -7.84 4.93 12.31
C MET A 44 -7.17 5.61 13.50
N PRO A 45 -7.43 5.24 14.77
CA PRO A 45 -6.73 5.87 15.88
C PRO A 45 -5.21 5.72 15.79
N GLY A 46 -4.72 4.51 15.51
CA GLY A 46 -3.29 4.24 15.36
C GLY A 46 -2.66 4.93 14.15
N LEU A 47 -3.37 4.93 13.00
CA LEU A 47 -2.91 5.61 11.78
C LEU A 47 -2.81 7.13 11.97
N VAL A 48 -3.76 7.75 12.67
CA VAL A 48 -3.78 9.22 12.90
C VAL A 48 -2.74 9.64 13.93
N ASN A 49 -2.54 8.83 14.96
CA ASN A 49 -1.55 9.12 16.02
C ASN A 49 -0.10 8.79 15.61
N GLY A 50 0.09 8.02 14.52
CA GLY A 50 1.39 7.54 14.07
C GLY A 50 1.89 6.32 14.83
N ASP A 51 1.02 5.64 15.58
CA ASP A 51 1.29 4.36 16.24
C ASP A 51 1.27 3.19 15.24
N LEU A 52 0.56 3.36 14.12
CA LEU A 52 0.51 2.43 13.00
C LEU A 52 1.01 3.11 11.72
N MET A 53 1.97 2.51 11.07
CA MET A 53 2.46 2.92 9.76
C MET A 53 1.82 2.07 8.66
N SER A 54 1.47 2.71 7.55
CA SER A 54 0.85 2.01 6.42
C SER A 54 1.72 1.99 5.16
N ALA A 55 1.53 0.94 4.38
CA ALA A 55 2.04 0.78 3.03
C ALA A 55 0.93 0.35 2.07
N ILE A 56 1.18 0.49 0.76
CA ILE A 56 0.33 -0.07 -0.28
C ILE A 56 1.16 -0.95 -1.22
N ALA A 57 0.70 -2.17 -1.44
CA ALA A 57 1.38 -3.19 -2.20
C ALA A 57 0.59 -3.56 -3.47
N MET A 58 1.01 -2.99 -4.61
CA MET A 58 0.39 -3.23 -5.91
C MET A 58 1.34 -3.97 -6.85
N THR A 59 2.54 -3.44 -7.05
CA THR A 59 3.53 -3.91 -8.04
C THR A 59 4.06 -5.30 -7.70
N GLU A 60 4.22 -6.13 -8.72
CA GLU A 60 4.79 -7.47 -8.61
C GLU A 60 6.04 -7.60 -9.50
N PRO A 61 6.89 -8.61 -9.29
CA PRO A 61 8.06 -8.81 -10.15
C PRO A 61 7.73 -8.94 -11.64
N ALA A 62 6.55 -9.50 -11.98
CA ALA A 62 6.10 -9.73 -13.34
C ALA A 62 5.25 -8.59 -13.93
N MET A 63 4.77 -7.65 -13.10
CA MET A 63 3.87 -6.58 -13.56
C MET A 63 4.01 -5.29 -12.75
N GLY A 64 3.78 -4.14 -13.40
CA GLY A 64 3.70 -2.80 -12.80
C GLY A 64 2.44 -2.08 -13.26
N SER A 65 2.46 -1.45 -14.43
CA SER A 65 1.33 -0.64 -14.92
C SER A 65 0.08 -1.45 -15.28
N ASP A 66 0.23 -2.72 -15.64
CA ASP A 66 -0.90 -3.61 -15.94
C ASP A 66 -1.36 -4.36 -14.69
N LEU A 67 -2.10 -3.67 -13.83
CA LEU A 67 -2.66 -4.24 -12.59
C LEU A 67 -3.59 -5.42 -12.85
N ALA A 68 -4.22 -5.50 -14.03
CA ALA A 68 -5.12 -6.60 -14.35
C ALA A 68 -4.40 -7.96 -14.52
N SER A 69 -3.09 -7.93 -14.78
CA SER A 69 -2.26 -9.14 -14.93
C SER A 69 -1.56 -9.58 -13.64
N MET A 70 -1.95 -9.02 -12.48
CA MET A 70 -1.35 -9.44 -11.21
C MET A 70 -1.54 -10.94 -10.95
N GLY A 71 -0.52 -11.54 -10.31
CA GLY A 71 -0.48 -12.95 -9.98
C GLY A 71 -0.77 -13.28 -8.51
N THR A 72 -0.65 -12.29 -7.61
CA THR A 72 -0.98 -12.50 -6.18
C THR A 72 -2.47 -12.79 -6.03
N THR A 73 -2.80 -13.92 -5.40
CA THR A 73 -4.18 -14.38 -5.20
C THR A 73 -4.58 -14.33 -3.74
N ALA A 74 -5.89 -14.22 -3.49
CA ALA A 74 -6.52 -14.38 -2.20
C ALA A 74 -7.73 -15.30 -2.39
N ILE A 75 -7.55 -16.58 -2.13
CA ILE A 75 -8.60 -17.58 -2.36
C ILE A 75 -9.39 -17.76 -1.08
N ARG A 76 -10.71 -17.72 -1.19
CA ARG A 76 -11.61 -17.85 -0.04
C ARG A 76 -11.39 -19.19 0.66
N ASP A 77 -11.22 -19.14 1.98
CA ASP A 77 -11.13 -20.29 2.88
C ASP A 77 -11.87 -19.98 4.19
N GLY A 78 -12.99 -20.62 4.38
CA GLY A 78 -13.84 -20.43 5.56
C GLY A 78 -14.26 -18.97 5.77
N ALA A 79 -13.85 -18.38 6.89
CA ALA A 79 -14.17 -17.00 7.29
C ALA A 79 -13.18 -15.95 6.77
N GLY A 80 -12.37 -16.30 5.76
CA GLY A 80 -11.37 -15.37 5.23
C GLY A 80 -10.82 -15.80 3.89
N TYR A 81 -9.58 -15.45 3.66
CA TYR A 81 -8.86 -15.73 2.41
C TYR A 81 -7.45 -16.22 2.72
N VAL A 82 -6.94 -17.11 1.91
CA VAL A 82 -5.54 -17.52 1.91
C VAL A 82 -4.83 -16.77 0.79
N VAL A 83 -3.86 -15.93 1.18
CA VAL A 83 -3.11 -15.06 0.27
C VAL A 83 -1.80 -15.70 -0.11
N ASN A 84 -1.54 -15.80 -1.42
CA ASN A 84 -0.29 -16.33 -1.98
C ASN A 84 0.25 -15.41 -3.07
N GLY A 85 1.57 -15.15 -3.06
CA GLY A 85 2.22 -14.35 -4.07
C GLY A 85 3.38 -13.51 -3.53
N SER A 86 3.73 -12.46 -4.28
CA SER A 86 4.78 -11.54 -3.86
C SER A 86 4.57 -10.15 -4.44
N LYS A 87 5.05 -9.14 -3.74
CA LYS A 87 5.04 -7.74 -4.17
C LYS A 87 6.47 -7.18 -4.14
N THR A 88 6.74 -6.22 -5.02
CA THR A 88 8.07 -5.59 -5.11
C THR A 88 7.98 -4.07 -5.16
N PHE A 89 9.07 -3.41 -4.78
CA PHE A 89 9.19 -1.95 -4.72
C PHE A 89 8.20 -1.29 -3.75
N ILE A 90 7.90 -1.95 -2.63
CA ILE A 90 6.93 -1.45 -1.67
C ILE A 90 7.59 -0.47 -0.71
N THR A 91 7.24 0.81 -0.85
CA THR A 91 7.65 1.88 0.05
C THR A 91 6.98 1.68 1.41
N ASN A 92 7.70 1.90 2.50
CA ASN A 92 7.34 1.54 3.88
C ASN A 92 7.19 0.02 4.11
N GLY A 93 7.58 -0.82 3.15
CA GLY A 93 7.35 -2.26 3.24
C GLY A 93 8.06 -2.95 4.40
N ILE A 94 9.19 -2.39 4.90
CA ILE A 94 9.88 -2.89 6.09
C ILE A 94 9.21 -2.43 7.38
N ASN A 95 8.79 -1.16 7.42
CA ASN A 95 8.38 -0.51 8.66
C ASN A 95 6.86 -0.43 8.85
N SER A 96 6.06 -0.86 7.87
CA SER A 96 4.60 -0.78 7.97
C SER A 96 4.01 -1.82 8.90
N ASP A 97 3.04 -1.42 9.70
CA ASP A 97 2.21 -2.31 10.51
C ASP A 97 1.01 -2.83 9.70
N LEU A 98 0.50 -2.00 8.78
CA LEU A 98 -0.63 -2.31 7.91
C LEU A 98 -0.23 -2.19 6.44
N VAL A 99 -0.49 -3.22 5.64
CA VAL A 99 -0.21 -3.22 4.20
C VAL A 99 -1.50 -3.43 3.41
N ILE A 100 -1.97 -2.36 2.75
CA ILE A 100 -3.06 -2.46 1.77
C ILE A 100 -2.52 -3.23 0.57
N THR A 101 -2.98 -4.45 0.36
CA THR A 101 -2.47 -5.34 -0.67
C THR A 101 -3.53 -5.60 -1.74
N ALA A 102 -3.19 -5.29 -2.99
CA ALA A 102 -4.00 -5.64 -4.14
C ALA A 102 -3.81 -7.14 -4.45
N VAL A 103 -4.92 -7.87 -4.51
CA VAL A 103 -4.94 -9.33 -4.71
C VAL A 103 -6.05 -9.73 -5.67
N LYS A 104 -5.93 -10.90 -6.30
CA LYS A 104 -7.04 -11.52 -7.04
C LYS A 104 -7.84 -12.45 -6.13
N THR A 105 -9.07 -12.05 -5.84
CA THR A 105 -10.06 -12.90 -5.18
C THR A 105 -10.82 -13.78 -6.17
N ASP A 106 -10.91 -13.32 -7.43
CA ASP A 106 -11.39 -14.14 -8.56
C ASP A 106 -10.37 -14.13 -9.71
N PRO A 107 -9.52 -15.17 -9.82
CA PRO A 107 -8.53 -15.27 -10.89
C PRO A 107 -9.13 -15.44 -12.30
N SER A 108 -10.41 -15.84 -12.44
CA SER A 108 -11.10 -15.98 -13.72
C SER A 108 -11.48 -14.62 -14.31
N GLU A 109 -11.66 -13.62 -13.47
CA GLU A 109 -11.98 -12.25 -13.84
C GLU A 109 -10.69 -11.41 -13.98
N LYS A 110 -10.71 -10.43 -14.88
CA LYS A 110 -9.59 -9.50 -15.03
C LYS A 110 -9.58 -8.50 -13.87
N HIS A 111 -9.89 -7.24 -14.18
CA HIS A 111 -9.90 -6.16 -13.18
C HIS A 111 -11.05 -6.27 -12.16
N LYS A 112 -12.16 -6.94 -12.49
CA LYS A 112 -13.28 -7.16 -11.56
C LYS A 112 -12.97 -8.20 -10.48
N GLY A 113 -11.98 -9.05 -10.70
CA GLY A 113 -11.55 -10.03 -9.71
C GLY A 113 -10.53 -9.47 -8.70
N ILE A 114 -10.23 -8.18 -8.75
CA ILE A 114 -9.24 -7.54 -7.87
C ILE A 114 -9.94 -6.98 -6.62
N SER A 115 -9.41 -7.34 -5.46
CA SER A 115 -9.80 -6.82 -4.15
C SER A 115 -8.62 -6.17 -3.45
N LEU A 116 -8.90 -5.35 -2.45
CA LEU A 116 -7.90 -4.85 -1.52
C LEU A 116 -8.07 -5.56 -0.19
N VAL A 117 -7.00 -6.13 0.33
CA VAL A 117 -6.97 -6.72 1.67
C VAL A 117 -5.90 -6.02 2.49
N VAL A 118 -6.15 -5.85 3.79
CA VAL A 118 -5.16 -5.30 4.72
C VAL A 118 -4.46 -6.45 5.43
N LEU A 119 -3.17 -6.61 5.14
CA LEU A 119 -2.30 -7.49 5.91
C LEU A 119 -1.73 -6.72 7.09
N GLU A 120 -1.69 -7.38 8.24
CA GLU A 120 -1.17 -6.82 9.48
C GLU A 120 0.18 -7.46 9.82
N GLU A 121 1.04 -6.70 10.48
CA GLU A 121 2.29 -7.24 10.97
C GLU A 121 2.06 -8.45 11.87
N GLY A 122 2.90 -9.48 11.74
CA GLY A 122 2.84 -10.69 12.52
C GLY A 122 1.87 -11.77 12.01
N MET A 123 1.17 -11.53 10.89
CA MET A 123 0.41 -12.61 10.24
C MET A 123 1.35 -13.71 9.79
N GLU A 124 1.02 -14.97 10.12
CA GLU A 124 1.81 -16.14 9.73
C GLU A 124 1.88 -16.28 8.21
N GLY A 125 3.08 -16.56 7.67
CA GLY A 125 3.32 -16.64 6.22
C GLY A 125 3.54 -15.29 5.54
N PHE A 126 3.36 -14.16 6.24
CA PHE A 126 3.71 -12.84 5.72
C PHE A 126 5.17 -12.50 6.05
N GLU A 127 6.01 -12.49 5.04
CA GLU A 127 7.43 -12.20 5.18
C GLU A 127 7.83 -10.92 4.43
N ARG A 128 8.69 -10.14 5.07
CA ARG A 128 9.36 -8.99 4.46
C ARG A 128 10.72 -9.42 3.94
N GLY A 129 10.98 -9.13 2.68
CA GLY A 129 12.28 -9.33 2.08
C GLY A 129 13.29 -8.26 2.51
N ARG A 130 14.37 -8.19 1.77
CA ARG A 130 15.42 -7.19 2.05
C ARG A 130 14.95 -5.77 1.73
N ASN A 131 15.52 -4.80 2.44
CA ASN A 131 15.46 -3.40 2.01
C ASN A 131 16.29 -3.23 0.72
N LEU A 132 15.66 -2.77 -0.36
CA LEU A 132 16.28 -2.67 -1.68
C LEU A 132 17.35 -1.57 -1.71
N ASP A 133 18.49 -1.86 -2.33
CA ASP A 133 19.53 -0.86 -2.56
C ASP A 133 19.14 0.05 -3.73
N LYS A 134 18.91 1.32 -3.43
CA LYS A 134 18.45 2.33 -4.39
C LYS A 134 19.57 3.32 -4.72
N LEU A 135 19.52 3.91 -5.92
CA LEU A 135 20.46 4.96 -6.32
C LEU A 135 20.38 6.20 -5.43
N GLY A 136 19.17 6.56 -4.97
CA GLY A 136 18.92 7.68 -4.06
C GLY A 136 17.95 7.30 -2.95
N MET A 137 17.53 8.27 -2.13
CA MET A 137 16.55 8.11 -1.05
C MET A 137 16.89 6.95 -0.10
N LYS A 138 18.17 6.89 0.34
CA LYS A 138 18.70 5.77 1.15
C LYS A 138 18.00 5.60 2.50
N SER A 139 17.49 6.70 3.09
CA SER A 139 16.75 6.68 4.37
C SER A 139 15.30 6.19 4.24
N GLN A 140 14.78 6.08 3.01
CA GLN A 140 13.46 5.51 2.74
C GLN A 140 13.60 4.00 2.53
N ASP A 141 12.87 3.20 3.30
CA ASP A 141 12.78 1.76 3.05
C ASP A 141 11.91 1.45 1.81
N THR A 142 12.32 0.45 1.09
CA THR A 142 11.60 -0.10 -0.05
C THR A 142 11.85 -1.59 -0.08
N ALA A 143 10.80 -2.41 0.03
CA ALA A 143 10.93 -3.84 0.24
C ALA A 143 10.27 -4.68 -0.84
N GLU A 144 10.67 -5.94 -0.86
CA GLU A 144 9.90 -7.05 -1.40
C GLU A 144 9.05 -7.63 -0.29
N LEU A 145 7.84 -8.05 -0.58
CA LEU A 145 6.92 -8.71 0.33
C LEU A 145 6.56 -10.07 -0.23
N PHE A 146 6.51 -11.09 0.62
CA PHE A 146 6.20 -12.47 0.26
C PHE A 146 5.02 -12.96 1.08
N PHE A 147 4.13 -13.69 0.43
CA PHE A 147 2.93 -14.26 1.04
C PHE A 147 2.91 -15.75 0.72
N ASP A 148 3.00 -16.58 1.76
CA ASP A 148 2.97 -18.04 1.70
C ASP A 148 1.88 -18.55 2.62
N ASP A 149 0.72 -18.88 2.03
CA ASP A 149 -0.49 -19.31 2.73
C ASP A 149 -0.93 -18.36 3.86
N VAL A 150 -0.81 -17.04 3.67
CA VAL A 150 -1.22 -16.04 4.68
C VAL A 150 -2.73 -16.05 4.82
N PHE A 151 -3.24 -16.44 5.99
CA PHE A 151 -4.67 -16.31 6.28
C PHE A 151 -5.03 -14.87 6.62
N VAL A 152 -5.93 -14.28 5.83
CA VAL A 152 -6.46 -12.92 6.03
C VAL A 152 -7.95 -13.03 6.32
N PRO A 153 -8.43 -12.59 7.50
CA PRO A 153 -9.84 -12.60 7.84
C PRO A 153 -10.68 -11.76 6.88
N GLU A 154 -11.95 -12.11 6.69
CA GLU A 154 -12.86 -11.39 5.80
C GLU A 154 -13.05 -9.92 6.23
N GLU A 155 -12.99 -9.65 7.52
CA GLU A 155 -13.04 -8.30 8.08
C GLU A 155 -11.85 -7.40 7.68
N ASN A 156 -10.81 -7.96 7.08
CA ASN A 156 -9.67 -7.21 6.54
C ASN A 156 -9.83 -6.86 5.04
N VAL A 157 -10.94 -7.22 4.41
CA VAL A 157 -11.24 -6.79 3.03
C VAL A 157 -11.68 -5.34 3.03
N LEU A 158 -10.93 -4.49 2.34
CA LEU A 158 -11.17 -3.05 2.30
C LEU A 158 -12.07 -2.68 1.11
N GLY A 159 -13.21 -2.04 1.38
CA GLY A 159 -14.14 -1.56 0.36
C GLY A 159 -14.98 -2.65 -0.33
N GLY A 160 -14.83 -3.91 0.09
CA GLY A 160 -15.58 -5.07 -0.42
C GLY A 160 -14.86 -5.84 -1.51
N GLU A 161 -15.26 -7.12 -1.66
CA GLU A 161 -14.70 -8.04 -2.63
C GLU A 161 -14.98 -7.57 -4.08
N GLY A 162 -13.97 -7.64 -4.94
CA GLY A 162 -14.05 -7.22 -6.35
C GLY A 162 -14.03 -5.71 -6.60
N ALA A 163 -14.03 -4.89 -5.54
CA ALA A 163 -14.02 -3.43 -5.66
C ALA A 163 -12.60 -2.83 -5.80
N GLY A 164 -11.55 -3.63 -5.61
CA GLY A 164 -10.18 -3.16 -5.49
C GLY A 164 -9.68 -2.36 -6.68
N PHE A 165 -9.94 -2.82 -7.90
CA PHE A 165 -9.50 -2.09 -9.09
C PHE A 165 -10.11 -0.69 -9.17
N LEU A 166 -11.40 -0.54 -8.90
CA LEU A 166 -12.06 0.76 -8.91
C LEU A 166 -11.52 1.67 -7.81
N SER A 167 -11.29 1.12 -6.63
CA SER A 167 -10.69 1.85 -5.50
C SER A 167 -9.31 2.41 -5.86
N LEU A 168 -8.45 1.60 -6.51
CA LEU A 168 -7.14 2.02 -7.00
C LEU A 168 -7.25 3.14 -8.04
N VAL A 169 -8.11 2.97 -9.04
CA VAL A 169 -8.29 3.97 -10.12
C VAL A 169 -8.83 5.30 -9.58
N ASN A 170 -9.71 5.27 -8.60
CA ASN A 170 -10.27 6.48 -7.99
C ASN A 170 -9.24 7.28 -7.18
N ASN A 171 -8.27 6.61 -6.54
CA ASN A 171 -7.23 7.28 -5.76
C ASN A 171 -6.01 7.73 -6.60
N LEU A 172 -5.73 7.07 -7.72
CA LEU A 172 -4.58 7.38 -8.58
C LEU A 172 -4.44 8.87 -8.97
N PRO A 173 -5.50 9.65 -9.25
CA PRO A 173 -5.34 11.07 -9.57
C PRO A 173 -4.69 11.87 -8.44
N GLN A 174 -5.08 11.61 -7.19
CA GLN A 174 -4.49 12.27 -6.01
C GLN A 174 -3.04 11.82 -5.80
N GLU A 175 -2.76 10.53 -5.91
CA GLU A 175 -1.41 9.98 -5.78
C GLU A 175 -0.46 10.60 -6.80
N ARG A 176 -0.88 10.68 -8.07
CA ARG A 176 -0.11 11.34 -9.14
C ARG A 176 0.12 12.81 -8.88
N LEU A 177 -0.88 13.52 -8.35
CA LEU A 177 -0.76 14.93 -7.99
C LEU A 177 0.27 15.13 -6.87
N SER A 178 0.25 14.29 -5.84
CA SER A 178 1.23 14.33 -4.75
C SER A 178 2.66 14.14 -5.27
N ILE A 179 2.87 13.16 -6.16
CA ILE A 179 4.18 12.93 -6.80
C ILE A 179 4.60 14.12 -7.68
N ALA A 180 3.67 14.73 -8.43
CA ALA A 180 3.96 15.90 -9.25
C ALA A 180 4.39 17.11 -8.41
N ILE A 181 3.74 17.35 -7.27
CA ILE A 181 4.12 18.39 -6.30
C ILE A 181 5.53 18.12 -5.78
N THR A 182 5.79 16.90 -5.33
CA THR A 182 7.12 16.48 -4.85
C THR A 182 8.19 16.71 -5.91
N GLY A 183 7.96 16.28 -7.15
CA GLY A 183 8.90 16.46 -8.24
C GLY A 183 9.17 17.93 -8.58
N THR A 184 8.14 18.77 -8.59
CA THR A 184 8.25 20.22 -8.84
C THR A 184 9.04 20.89 -7.71
N ALA A 185 8.73 20.57 -6.46
CA ALA A 185 9.41 21.13 -5.30
C ALA A 185 10.89 20.69 -5.24
N SER A 186 11.18 19.44 -5.59
CA SER A 186 12.56 18.94 -5.70
C SER A 186 13.36 19.69 -6.75
N ALA A 187 12.77 19.96 -7.92
CA ALA A 187 13.41 20.71 -8.98
C ALA A 187 13.66 22.18 -8.60
N GLN A 188 12.81 22.76 -7.76
CA GLN A 188 13.01 24.14 -7.24
C GLN A 188 14.07 24.18 -6.13
N ALA A 189 14.24 23.10 -5.38
CA ALA A 189 15.21 23.02 -4.29
C ALA A 189 16.63 22.68 -4.77
N ALA A 190 16.78 22.09 -5.96
CA ALA A 190 18.06 21.75 -6.58
C ALA A 190 18.75 22.96 -7.22
#